data_5869b03e67b9dfcf0b317cfb2aa933d8
#
_entry.id   5869b03e67b9dfcf0b317cfb2aa933d8
#
_cell.length_a   1.000
_cell.length_b   1.000
_cell.length_c   1.000
_cell.angle_alpha   90.00
_cell.angle_beta   90.00
_cell.angle_gamma   90.00
#
_symmetry.space_group_name_H-M   'P 1'
#
loop_
_entity.id
_entity.type
_entity.pdbx_description
1 polymer ?
#
loop_
_entity_poly.entity_id
_entity_poly.type
_entity_poly.pdbx_seq_one_letter_code
_entity_poly.pdbx_strand_id
1 'polypeptide(L)'
;MGKSWKTAGKVEKAQQKGQIFTKLAREIQVAAKAGGPDPAANARLRMAIDAAKKVSCPNDTIDRAIKKGAGLLDDGKIIEELMYEGYGPHGVGVIVECQTDNKHRTAPDMRHAFKSHEGNMGETGSVAWMFDHVGYIEGTKAGTFDPDEE
;
A
#
# COMPACT_ATOMS: atom_id res chain seq x y z
N MET A 1 -5.01 -42.26 3.60
CA MET A 1 -5.57 -41.22 2.70
C MET A 1 -5.42 -39.84 3.30
N GLY A 2 -4.53 -39.07 2.73
CA GLY A 2 -3.93 -37.92 3.39
C GLY A 2 -4.77 -36.66 3.37
N LYS A 3 -4.57 -35.84 4.39
CA LYS A 3 -5.12 -34.51 4.69
C LYS A 3 -4.69 -33.43 3.66
N SER A 4 -4.65 -33.72 2.36
CA SER A 4 -4.10 -32.82 1.32
C SER A 4 -4.89 -31.51 1.18
N TRP A 5 -6.21 -31.54 1.41
CA TRP A 5 -7.06 -30.35 1.37
C TRP A 5 -6.76 -29.32 2.49
N LYS A 6 -6.26 -29.76 3.66
CA LYS A 6 -5.82 -28.85 4.73
C LYS A 6 -4.52 -28.13 4.39
N THR A 7 -3.70 -28.71 3.51
CA THR A 7 -2.42 -28.14 3.10
C THR A 7 -2.61 -27.01 2.09
N ALA A 8 -3.54 -27.15 1.13
CA ALA A 8 -3.83 -26.13 0.12
C ALA A 8 -4.28 -24.80 0.76
N GLY A 9 -5.27 -24.84 1.66
CA GLY A 9 -5.74 -23.62 2.34
C GLY A 9 -4.72 -22.98 3.29
N LYS A 10 -3.75 -23.75 3.84
CA LYS A 10 -2.64 -23.19 4.62
C LYS A 10 -1.63 -22.48 3.73
N VAL A 11 -1.33 -23.03 2.57
CA VAL A 11 -0.40 -22.45 1.58
C VAL A 11 -0.97 -21.15 1.04
N GLU A 12 -2.25 -21.12 0.68
CA GLU A 12 -2.93 -19.92 0.20
C GLU A 12 -2.94 -18.80 1.24
N LYS A 13 -3.29 -19.10 2.49
CA LYS A 13 -3.24 -18.13 3.60
C LYS A 13 -1.82 -17.62 3.86
N ALA A 14 -0.80 -18.48 3.77
CA ALA A 14 0.58 -18.09 3.93
C ALA A 14 1.05 -17.16 2.79
N GLN A 15 0.61 -17.44 1.56
CA GLN A 15 0.92 -16.62 0.40
C GLN A 15 0.26 -15.24 0.47
N GLN A 16 -1.03 -15.18 0.85
CA GLN A 16 -1.75 -13.93 1.10
C GLN A 16 -1.07 -13.09 2.19
N LYS A 17 -0.67 -13.73 3.29
CA LYS A 17 0.05 -13.06 4.38
C LYS A 17 1.40 -12.52 3.93
N GLY A 18 2.14 -13.27 3.12
CA GLY A 18 3.41 -12.82 2.51
C GLY A 18 3.24 -11.60 1.61
N GLN A 19 2.17 -11.54 0.82
CA GLN A 19 1.84 -10.37 -0.01
C GLN A 19 1.53 -9.13 0.83
N ILE A 20 0.76 -9.30 1.92
CA ILE A 20 0.45 -8.20 2.85
C ILE A 20 1.74 -7.68 3.50
N PHE A 21 2.62 -8.56 3.97
CA PHE A 21 3.89 -8.15 4.56
C PHE A 21 4.78 -7.39 3.56
N THR A 22 4.80 -7.84 2.30
CA THR A 22 5.57 -7.15 1.25
C THR A 22 5.03 -5.74 0.99
N LYS A 23 3.72 -5.56 0.94
CA LYS A 23 3.09 -4.24 0.78
C LYS A 23 3.41 -3.31 1.95
N LEU A 24 3.24 -3.80 3.18
CA LEU A 24 3.54 -3.01 4.39
C LEU A 24 5.03 -2.68 4.51
N ALA A 25 5.93 -3.60 4.15
CA ALA A 25 7.36 -3.33 4.13
C ALA A 25 7.73 -2.22 3.12
N ARG A 26 7.08 -2.18 1.96
CA ARG A 26 7.26 -1.09 0.98
C ARG A 26 6.78 0.24 1.51
N GLU A 27 5.60 0.28 2.13
CA GLU A 27 5.08 1.49 2.76
C GLU A 27 6.02 2.03 3.85
N ILE A 28 6.57 1.15 4.69
CA ILE A 28 7.57 1.50 5.70
C ILE A 28 8.83 2.09 5.04
N GLN A 29 9.31 1.48 3.94
CA GLN A 29 10.49 1.99 3.22
C GLN A 29 10.25 3.39 2.66
N VAL A 30 9.09 3.61 2.03
CA VAL A 30 8.72 4.90 1.45
C VAL A 30 8.58 5.95 2.54
N ALA A 31 7.89 5.62 3.64
CA ALA A 31 7.72 6.51 4.77
C ALA A 31 9.07 6.90 5.42
N ALA A 32 9.97 5.92 5.61
CA ALA A 32 11.30 6.18 6.15
C ALA A 32 12.18 7.01 5.20
N LYS A 33 12.05 6.80 3.88
CA LYS A 33 12.75 7.60 2.86
C LYS A 33 12.30 9.05 2.86
N ALA A 34 11.01 9.29 3.01
CA ALA A 34 10.42 10.63 2.93
C ALA A 34 10.64 11.47 4.20
N GLY A 35 10.50 10.86 5.37
CA GLY A 35 10.48 11.58 6.66
C GLY A 35 11.53 11.11 7.68
N GLY A 36 12.47 10.25 7.28
CA GLY A 36 13.50 9.71 8.16
C GLY A 36 13.08 8.45 8.93
N PRO A 37 14.08 7.76 9.56
CA PRO A 37 13.88 6.45 10.18
C PRO A 37 13.28 6.49 11.59
N ASP A 38 13.09 7.66 12.18
CA ASP A 38 12.57 7.80 13.54
C ASP A 38 11.04 7.88 13.53
N PRO A 39 10.32 6.87 14.07
CA PRO A 39 8.86 6.89 14.15
C PRO A 39 8.31 8.01 15.05
N ALA A 40 9.09 8.54 15.99
CA ALA A 40 8.66 9.63 16.84
C ALA A 40 8.53 10.94 16.06
N ALA A 41 9.44 11.16 15.10
CA ALA A 41 9.47 12.34 14.23
C ALA A 41 8.70 12.15 12.91
N ASN A 42 8.35 10.91 12.55
CA ASN A 42 7.73 10.58 11.27
C ASN A 42 6.38 9.87 11.49
N ALA A 43 5.30 10.66 11.42
CA ALA A 43 3.94 10.17 11.65
C ALA A 43 3.52 9.09 10.64
N ARG A 44 3.87 9.25 9.35
CA ARG A 44 3.59 8.27 8.30
C ARG A 44 4.29 6.93 8.60
N LEU A 45 5.55 6.98 9.02
CA LEU A 45 6.31 5.79 9.40
C LEU A 45 5.69 5.09 10.61
N ARG A 46 5.29 5.85 11.63
CA ARG A 46 4.61 5.31 12.82
C ARG A 46 3.34 4.56 12.44
N MET A 47 2.48 5.17 11.62
CA MET A 47 1.24 4.54 11.15
C MET A 47 1.51 3.26 10.35
N ALA A 48 2.52 3.27 9.47
CA ALA A 48 2.90 2.10 8.68
C ALA A 48 3.43 0.96 9.56
N ILE A 49 4.21 1.27 10.60
CA ILE A 49 4.69 0.29 11.60
C ILE A 49 3.52 -0.29 12.39
N ASP A 50 2.58 0.54 12.83
CA ASP A 50 1.41 0.08 13.58
C ASP A 50 0.51 -0.83 12.73
N ALA A 51 0.32 -0.50 11.46
CA ALA A 51 -0.39 -1.36 10.50
C ALA A 51 0.32 -2.72 10.33
N ALA A 52 1.64 -2.73 10.23
CA ALA A 52 2.43 -3.96 10.14
C ALA A 52 2.32 -4.82 11.41
N LYS A 53 2.36 -4.20 12.59
CA LYS A 53 2.19 -4.88 13.88
C LYS A 53 0.79 -5.48 14.03
N LYS A 54 -0.27 -4.79 13.60
CA LYS A 54 -1.66 -5.30 13.63
C LYS A 54 -1.83 -6.63 12.89
N VAL A 55 -1.09 -6.85 11.81
CA VAL A 55 -1.11 -8.12 11.04
C VAL A 55 -0.01 -9.09 11.49
N SER A 56 0.67 -8.82 12.58
CA SER A 56 1.77 -9.64 13.11
C SER A 56 2.93 -9.81 12.10
N CYS A 57 3.31 -8.73 11.43
CA CYS A 57 4.53 -8.69 10.62
C CYS A 57 5.76 -8.86 11.52
N PRO A 58 6.74 -9.70 11.16
CA PRO A 58 7.95 -9.88 11.96
C PRO A 58 8.72 -8.57 12.16
N ASN A 59 9.22 -8.33 13.38
CA ASN A 59 10.00 -7.12 13.68
C ASN A 59 11.22 -6.98 12.79
N ASP A 60 11.93 -8.08 12.50
CA ASP A 60 13.09 -8.06 11.58
C ASP A 60 12.75 -7.55 10.18
N THR A 61 11.51 -7.83 9.71
CA THR A 61 11.02 -7.32 8.43
C THR A 61 10.77 -5.82 8.51
N ILE A 62 10.19 -5.34 9.60
CA ILE A 62 9.95 -3.92 9.87
C ILE A 62 11.27 -3.17 9.96
N ASP A 63 12.21 -3.63 10.78
CA ASP A 63 13.51 -2.99 10.99
C ASP A 63 14.33 -2.94 9.69
N ARG A 64 14.31 -4.02 8.92
CA ARG A 64 14.97 -4.07 7.62
C ARG A 64 14.35 -3.07 6.63
N ALA A 65 13.03 -2.93 6.63
CA ALA A 65 12.34 -1.98 5.78
C ALA A 65 12.68 -0.53 6.16
N ILE A 66 12.74 -0.19 7.45
CA ILE A 66 13.16 1.13 7.94
C ILE A 66 14.59 1.43 7.49
N LYS A 67 15.54 0.50 7.71
CA LYS A 67 16.95 0.66 7.34
C LYS A 67 17.12 0.85 5.84
N LYS A 68 16.37 0.10 5.01
CA LYS A 68 16.37 0.28 3.55
C LYS A 68 15.85 1.64 3.13
N GLY A 69 14.74 2.08 3.70
CA GLY A 69 14.17 3.40 3.42
C GLY A 69 15.10 4.53 3.80
N ALA A 70 15.81 4.38 4.91
CA ALA A 70 16.81 5.34 5.39
C ALA A 70 18.15 5.32 4.63
N GLY A 71 18.31 4.42 3.64
CA GLY A 71 19.58 4.27 2.91
C GLY A 71 20.70 3.61 3.71
N LEU A 72 20.37 2.98 4.84
CA LEU A 72 21.34 2.28 5.71
C LEU A 72 21.61 0.84 5.26
N LEU A 73 20.78 0.31 4.38
CA LEU A 73 20.93 -0.99 3.74
C LEU A 73 20.79 -0.79 2.24
N ASP A 74 21.88 -0.87 1.52
CA ASP A 74 21.90 -0.80 0.06
C ASP A 74 21.78 -2.20 -0.54
N ASP A 75 20.61 -2.48 -1.15
CA ASP A 75 20.40 -3.67 -1.98
C ASP A 75 20.22 -3.29 -3.47
N GLY A 76 20.56 -2.07 -3.82
CA GLY A 76 20.46 -1.54 -5.20
C GLY A 76 19.02 -1.30 -5.68
N LYS A 77 18.01 -1.46 -4.80
CA LYS A 77 16.60 -1.27 -5.15
C LYS A 77 16.03 -0.05 -4.48
N ILE A 78 15.66 0.93 -5.27
CA ILE A 78 14.99 2.15 -4.82
C ILE A 78 13.50 1.98 -5.10
N ILE A 79 12.67 2.09 -4.05
CA ILE A 79 11.22 2.13 -4.21
C ILE A 79 10.80 3.55 -4.58
N GLU A 80 10.02 3.66 -5.65
CA GLU A 80 9.38 4.90 -6.11
C GLU A 80 7.87 4.80 -5.94
N GLU A 81 7.23 5.92 -5.57
CA GLU A 81 5.77 6.05 -5.60
C GLU A 81 5.38 6.58 -6.99
N LEU A 82 4.44 5.91 -7.62
CA LEU A 82 3.91 6.27 -8.92
C LEU A 82 2.39 6.29 -8.86
N MET A 83 1.79 7.19 -9.60
CA MET A 83 0.34 7.29 -9.76
C MET A 83 -0.03 7.02 -11.21
N TYR A 84 -0.99 6.14 -11.42
CA TYR A 84 -1.59 5.87 -12.71
C TYR A 84 -3.05 6.26 -12.69
N GLU A 85 -3.51 6.77 -13.81
CA GLU A 85 -4.87 7.24 -14.00
C GLU A 85 -5.53 6.49 -15.14
N GLY A 86 -6.83 6.34 -15.09
CA GLY A 86 -7.57 5.70 -16.16
C GLY A 86 -9.06 5.59 -15.88
N TYR A 87 -9.72 4.90 -16.76
CA TYR A 87 -11.14 4.63 -16.68
C TYR A 87 -11.39 3.14 -16.55
N GLY A 88 -12.21 2.77 -15.60
CA GLY A 88 -12.79 1.44 -15.50
C GLY A 88 -14.00 1.26 -16.42
N PRO A 89 -14.70 0.12 -16.34
CA PRO A 89 -15.94 -0.10 -17.04
C PRO A 89 -16.94 1.06 -16.83
N HIS A 90 -17.73 1.36 -17.84
CA HIS A 90 -18.75 2.42 -17.81
C HIS A 90 -18.21 3.83 -17.55
N GLY A 91 -16.90 4.07 -17.77
CA GLY A 91 -16.31 5.40 -17.64
C GLY A 91 -16.03 5.84 -16.20
N VAL A 92 -15.96 4.91 -15.26
CA VAL A 92 -15.61 5.21 -13.87
C VAL A 92 -14.14 5.64 -13.80
N GLY A 93 -13.86 6.84 -13.26
CA GLY A 93 -12.50 7.31 -13.02
C GLY A 93 -11.81 6.48 -11.96
N VAL A 94 -10.56 6.10 -12.21
CA VAL A 94 -9.73 5.28 -11.32
C VAL A 94 -8.36 5.90 -11.18
N ILE A 95 -7.92 6.12 -9.94
CA ILE A 95 -6.55 6.46 -9.59
C ILE A 95 -5.92 5.24 -8.92
N VAL A 96 -4.71 4.88 -9.34
CA VAL A 96 -3.93 3.79 -8.75
C VAL A 96 -2.60 4.33 -8.25
N GLU A 97 -2.45 4.36 -6.93
CA GLU A 97 -1.16 4.63 -6.29
C GLU A 97 -0.38 3.32 -6.16
N CYS A 98 0.84 3.29 -6.63
CA CYS A 98 1.69 2.12 -6.52
C CYS A 98 3.12 2.45 -6.11
N GLN A 99 3.71 1.50 -5.41
CA GLN A 99 5.09 1.54 -4.94
C GLN A 99 5.87 0.45 -5.65
N THR A 100 6.87 0.84 -6.42
CA THR A 100 7.64 -0.10 -7.24
C THR A 100 9.13 0.21 -7.24
N ASP A 101 9.92 -0.83 -7.41
CA ASP A 101 11.36 -0.77 -7.68
C ASP A 101 11.67 -0.75 -9.19
N ASN A 102 10.64 -0.87 -10.05
CA ASN A 102 10.82 -0.93 -11.50
C ASN A 102 9.61 -0.36 -12.26
N LYS A 103 9.65 0.93 -12.55
CA LYS A 103 8.60 1.64 -13.31
C LYS A 103 8.39 1.09 -14.73
N HIS A 104 9.47 0.60 -15.36
CA HIS A 104 9.40 0.08 -16.73
C HIS A 104 8.62 -1.24 -16.81
N ARG A 105 8.63 -2.04 -15.73
CA ARG A 105 7.79 -3.23 -15.60
C ARG A 105 6.37 -2.86 -15.18
N THR A 106 6.23 -1.94 -14.24
CA THR A 106 4.93 -1.59 -13.65
C THR A 106 4.00 -0.92 -14.66
N ALA A 107 4.47 -0.05 -15.52
CA ALA A 107 3.61 0.64 -16.47
C ALA A 107 2.91 -0.29 -17.48
N PRO A 108 3.57 -1.27 -18.12
CA PRO A 108 2.91 -2.29 -18.93
C PRO A 108 1.93 -3.16 -18.13
N ASP A 109 2.29 -3.55 -16.89
CA ASP A 109 1.43 -4.36 -16.02
C ASP A 109 0.14 -3.60 -15.67
N MET A 110 0.24 -2.30 -15.36
CA MET A 110 -0.92 -1.45 -15.12
C MET A 110 -1.80 -1.33 -16.36
N ARG A 111 -1.21 -1.08 -17.53
CA ARG A 111 -1.95 -1.01 -18.80
C ARG A 111 -2.67 -2.32 -19.09
N HIS A 112 -2.02 -3.44 -18.84
CA HIS A 112 -2.61 -4.76 -18.99
C HIS A 112 -3.76 -4.97 -17.99
N ALA A 113 -3.61 -4.57 -16.73
CA ALA A 113 -4.65 -4.68 -15.70
C ALA A 113 -5.91 -3.90 -16.09
N PHE A 114 -5.78 -2.65 -16.51
CA PHE A 114 -6.92 -1.86 -17.00
C PHE A 114 -7.61 -2.55 -18.17
N LYS A 115 -6.84 -2.95 -19.19
CA LYS A 115 -7.37 -3.56 -20.40
C LYS A 115 -8.06 -4.91 -20.14
N SER A 116 -7.52 -5.72 -19.23
CA SER A 116 -8.08 -7.04 -18.88
C SER A 116 -9.42 -6.95 -18.15
N HIS A 117 -9.73 -5.78 -17.59
CA HIS A 117 -10.96 -5.52 -16.86
C HIS A 117 -11.84 -4.46 -17.54
N GLU A 118 -11.84 -4.43 -18.87
CA GLU A 118 -12.69 -3.56 -19.70
C GLU A 118 -12.45 -2.07 -19.44
N GLY A 119 -11.30 -1.72 -18.89
CA GLY A 119 -10.88 -0.35 -18.65
C GLY A 119 -9.83 0.13 -19.64
N ASN A 120 -9.43 1.38 -19.50
CA ASN A 120 -8.38 1.99 -20.28
C ASN A 120 -7.49 2.87 -19.40
N MET A 121 -6.19 2.64 -19.42
CA MET A 121 -5.22 3.50 -18.76
C MET A 121 -5.09 4.80 -19.56
N GLY A 122 -5.31 5.93 -18.90
CA GLY A 122 -5.18 7.26 -19.47
C GLY A 122 -3.79 7.86 -19.26
N GLU A 123 -3.67 9.12 -19.63
CA GLU A 123 -2.48 9.93 -19.36
C GLU A 123 -2.62 10.62 -17.99
N THR A 124 -1.51 11.12 -17.46
CA THR A 124 -1.51 11.91 -16.22
C THR A 124 -2.43 13.12 -16.36
N GLY A 125 -3.32 13.31 -15.37
CA GLY A 125 -4.32 14.37 -15.38
C GLY A 125 -5.64 14.01 -16.06
N SER A 126 -5.80 12.78 -16.56
CA SER A 126 -7.03 12.37 -17.25
C SER A 126 -8.23 12.25 -16.32
N VAL A 127 -8.01 11.83 -15.06
CA VAL A 127 -9.08 11.68 -14.05
C VAL A 127 -8.75 12.34 -12.71
N ALA A 128 -7.51 12.74 -12.45
CA ALA A 128 -7.10 13.31 -11.17
C ALA A 128 -7.93 14.53 -10.75
N TRP A 129 -8.41 15.32 -11.71
CA TRP A 129 -9.27 16.47 -11.49
C TRP A 129 -10.66 16.14 -10.89
N MET A 130 -11.06 14.86 -10.93
CA MET A 130 -12.32 14.36 -10.35
C MET A 130 -12.19 14.03 -8.86
N PHE A 131 -10.98 14.07 -8.29
CA PHE A 131 -10.69 13.59 -6.94
C PHE A 131 -10.05 14.69 -6.12
N ASP A 132 -10.46 14.79 -4.86
CA ASP A 132 -9.79 15.57 -3.83
C ASP A 132 -9.11 14.61 -2.85
N HIS A 133 -7.84 14.87 -2.53
CA HIS A 133 -7.13 14.11 -1.52
C HIS A 133 -7.48 14.67 -0.15
N VAL A 134 -8.30 13.95 0.61
CA VAL A 134 -8.80 14.37 1.91
C VAL A 134 -8.36 13.41 3.02
N GLY A 135 -8.24 13.93 4.23
CA GLY A 135 -8.13 13.11 5.43
C GLY A 135 -9.51 12.65 5.88
N TYR A 136 -9.63 11.40 6.30
CA TYR A 136 -10.83 10.85 6.91
C TYR A 136 -10.53 10.36 8.31
N ILE A 137 -11.33 10.81 9.28
CA ILE A 137 -11.25 10.37 10.68
C ILE A 137 -12.61 9.81 11.08
N GLU A 138 -12.61 8.59 11.60
CA GLU A 138 -13.78 7.95 12.15
C GLU A 138 -13.59 7.76 13.66
N GLY A 139 -14.54 8.26 14.44
CA GLY A 139 -14.58 8.10 15.90
C GLY A 139 -15.87 7.40 16.31
N THR A 140 -15.78 6.46 17.25
CA THR A 140 -16.94 5.82 17.87
C THR A 140 -17.00 6.17 19.34
N LYS A 141 -18.17 6.65 19.79
CA LYS A 141 -18.47 6.95 21.20
C LYS A 141 -19.55 5.99 21.67
N ALA A 142 -19.38 5.40 22.83
CA ALA A 142 -20.44 4.61 23.47
C ALA A 142 -21.53 5.56 23.99
N GLY A 143 -22.75 5.47 23.45
CA GLY A 143 -23.89 6.32 23.82
C GLY A 143 -24.38 7.19 22.66
N THR A 144 -25.31 8.11 22.95
CA THR A 144 -25.83 9.08 21.98
C THR A 144 -24.73 10.08 21.63
N PHE A 145 -24.45 10.22 20.35
CA PHE A 145 -23.50 11.21 19.81
C PHE A 145 -24.30 12.41 19.32
N ASP A 146 -24.03 13.59 19.87
CA ASP A 146 -24.53 14.86 19.34
C ASP A 146 -23.35 15.56 18.65
N PRO A 147 -23.41 15.74 17.32
CA PRO A 147 -22.32 16.37 16.56
C PRO A 147 -22.17 17.89 16.86
N ASP A 148 -23.17 18.51 17.49
CA ASP A 148 -23.19 19.94 17.79
C ASP A 148 -22.74 20.27 19.24
N GLU A 149 -22.32 19.25 20.03
CA GLU A 149 -21.83 19.40 21.40
C GLU A 149 -20.27 19.46 21.49
N GLU A 150 -19.56 20.08 20.57
CA GLU A 150 -18.13 20.43 20.72
C GLU A 150 -17.88 21.91 20.93
#